data_3c3f340c05867b4cc218c3ab72d76027
#
_entry.id   3c3f340c05867b4cc218c3ab72d76027
#
_cell.length_a   1.000
_cell.length_b   1.000
_cell.length_c   1.000
_cell.angle_alpha   90.00
_cell.angle_beta   90.00
_cell.angle_gamma   90.00
#
_symmetry.space_group_name_H-M   'P 1'
#
loop_
_entity.id
_entity.type
_entity.pdbx_description
1 polymer ?
#
loop_
_entity_poly.entity_id
_entity_poly.type
_entity_poly.pdbx_seq_one_letter_code
_entity_poly.pdbx_strand_id
1 'polypeptide(L)'
;MGLLGGEGVSPVWMTLAPTLYDFQIALSHVDRSIDQPQLSFKVARHPSETMQRVWLRVLAFCWLWEERLAFGKGLGEPEEPDLECRDYTGLVTSWIRVGKADPLKIQRAVDQNPHAKVTVLFESPQRLEAFLTEAREVKAMRVAKAELAAIDAGLLRALSGFESRRIKLSLTFVGDHAYAECEGQSFDGPLTRASL
;
A
#
# COMPACT_ATOMS: atom_id res chain seq x y z
N MET A 1 18.29 -61.12 8.91
CA MET A 1 19.20 -60.00 8.84
C MET A 1 18.44 -58.86 8.19
N GLY A 2 17.79 -58.04 9.04
CA GLY A 2 16.86 -56.99 8.63
C GLY A 2 17.59 -55.70 8.30
N LEU A 3 17.19 -55.08 7.20
CA LEU A 3 17.53 -53.68 6.88
C LEU A 3 16.32 -52.82 7.17
N LEU A 4 16.45 -52.02 8.20
CA LEU A 4 15.49 -50.97 8.53
C LEU A 4 15.66 -49.78 7.56
N GLY A 5 14.69 -49.60 6.66
CA GLY A 5 14.57 -48.40 5.85
C GLY A 5 14.12 -47.24 6.73
N GLY A 6 15.00 -46.25 6.91
CA GLY A 6 14.63 -44.99 7.52
C GLY A 6 13.74 -44.18 6.58
N GLU A 7 12.47 -44.05 6.91
CA GLU A 7 11.59 -43.10 6.25
C GLU A 7 11.99 -41.68 6.67
N GLY A 8 12.63 -40.98 5.74
CA GLY A 8 12.90 -39.55 5.87
C GLY A 8 11.60 -38.77 5.84
N VAL A 9 11.15 -38.33 7.00
CA VAL A 9 10.04 -37.38 7.11
C VAL A 9 10.54 -36.05 6.55
N SER A 10 10.13 -35.71 5.33
CA SER A 10 10.35 -34.38 4.76
C SER A 10 9.68 -33.36 5.65
N PRO A 11 10.37 -32.27 6.07
CA PRO A 11 9.72 -31.24 6.86
C PRO A 11 8.62 -30.57 6.04
N VAL A 12 7.39 -30.74 6.47
CA VAL A 12 6.25 -30.00 5.94
C VAL A 12 6.46 -28.54 6.36
N TRP A 13 6.91 -27.69 5.43
CA TRP A 13 6.98 -26.26 5.64
C TRP A 13 5.54 -25.76 5.80
N MET A 14 5.09 -25.58 7.03
CA MET A 14 3.81 -24.94 7.32
C MET A 14 3.91 -23.47 6.88
N THR A 15 3.42 -23.20 5.69
CA THR A 15 3.22 -21.81 5.25
C THR A 15 2.18 -21.20 6.19
N LEU A 16 2.61 -20.28 7.06
CA LEU A 16 1.71 -19.59 7.96
C LEU A 16 0.66 -18.84 7.14
N ALA A 17 -0.61 -19.11 7.41
CA ALA A 17 -1.71 -18.44 6.72
C ALA A 17 -1.70 -16.92 7.02
N PRO A 18 -2.02 -16.08 6.04
CA PRO A 18 -2.12 -14.65 6.26
C PRO A 18 -3.24 -14.33 7.27
N THR A 19 -3.00 -13.30 8.08
CA THR A 19 -4.02 -12.78 8.99
C THR A 19 -4.90 -11.78 8.25
N LEU A 20 -6.23 -11.95 8.32
CA LEU A 20 -7.18 -11.02 7.72
C LEU A 20 -7.59 -9.95 8.74
N TYR A 21 -7.53 -8.70 8.30
CA TYR A 21 -8.04 -7.52 8.99
C TYR A 21 -9.24 -6.98 8.25
N ASP A 22 -10.31 -6.66 8.97
CA ASP A 22 -11.57 -6.13 8.45
C ASP A 22 -11.62 -4.63 8.76
N PHE A 23 -11.63 -3.81 7.73
CA PHE A 23 -11.70 -2.35 7.83
C PHE A 23 -13.09 -1.86 7.44
N GLN A 24 -13.67 -1.01 8.29
CA GLN A 24 -14.91 -0.30 8.05
C GLN A 24 -14.61 1.20 8.14
N ILE A 25 -14.67 1.90 7.02
CA ILE A 25 -14.18 3.26 6.88
C ILE A 25 -15.28 4.18 6.38
N ALA A 26 -15.52 5.28 7.12
CA ALA A 26 -16.21 6.43 6.57
C ALA A 26 -15.16 7.29 5.85
N LEU A 27 -15.12 7.21 4.51
CA LEU A 27 -14.15 7.91 3.69
C LEU A 27 -14.74 9.15 3.04
N SER A 28 -14.05 10.28 3.17
CA SER A 28 -14.39 11.52 2.47
C SER A 28 -13.15 12.14 1.81
N HIS A 29 -13.33 12.61 0.58
CA HIS A 29 -12.36 13.45 -0.14
C HIS A 29 -13.05 14.74 -0.54
N VAL A 30 -12.73 15.83 0.15
CA VAL A 30 -13.38 17.13 -0.09
C VAL A 30 -13.16 17.62 -1.53
N ASP A 31 -11.90 17.61 -1.98
CA ASP A 31 -11.54 18.13 -3.31
C ASP A 31 -12.00 17.27 -4.48
N ARG A 32 -12.26 15.99 -4.24
CA ARG A 32 -12.71 15.03 -5.26
C ARG A 32 -14.21 14.78 -5.21
N SER A 33 -14.92 15.40 -4.26
CA SER A 33 -16.35 15.17 -3.99
C SER A 33 -16.70 13.69 -3.82
N ILE A 34 -15.81 12.95 -3.11
CA ILE A 34 -16.02 11.53 -2.78
C ILE A 34 -16.52 11.47 -1.35
N ASP A 35 -17.64 10.76 -1.16
CA ASP A 35 -18.19 10.42 0.13
C ASP A 35 -18.64 8.98 0.14
N GLN A 36 -17.95 8.15 0.94
CA GLN A 36 -18.18 6.72 1.09
C GLN A 36 -18.39 6.40 2.57
N PRO A 37 -19.61 6.59 3.10
CA PRO A 37 -19.86 6.50 4.54
C PRO A 37 -19.71 5.09 5.12
N GLN A 38 -19.72 4.05 4.28
CA GLN A 38 -19.66 2.64 4.70
C GLN A 38 -18.74 1.80 3.79
N LEU A 39 -17.55 2.30 3.53
CA LEU A 39 -16.55 1.53 2.78
C LEU A 39 -16.04 0.37 3.65
N SER A 40 -16.20 -0.87 3.18
CA SER A 40 -15.79 -2.07 3.91
C SER A 40 -14.95 -2.98 3.03
N PHE A 41 -13.80 -3.41 3.53
CA PHE A 41 -12.91 -4.35 2.84
C PHE A 41 -12.02 -5.12 3.81
N LYS A 42 -11.43 -6.21 3.32
CA LYS A 42 -10.49 -7.02 4.08
C LYS A 42 -9.08 -6.91 3.50
N VAL A 43 -8.09 -6.79 4.39
CA VAL A 43 -6.68 -6.77 4.03
C VAL A 43 -5.98 -7.97 4.63
N ALA A 44 -5.34 -8.77 3.78
CA ALA A 44 -4.50 -9.87 4.22
C ALA A 44 -3.12 -9.32 4.63
N ARG A 45 -2.70 -9.63 5.86
CA ARG A 45 -1.35 -9.37 6.35
C ARG A 45 -0.52 -10.64 6.21
N HIS A 46 0.53 -10.59 5.42
CA HIS A 46 1.51 -11.67 5.36
C HIS A 46 2.22 -11.81 6.72
N PRO A 47 2.61 -13.02 7.18
CA PRO A 47 3.28 -13.23 8.46
C PRO A 47 4.54 -12.39 8.68
N SER A 48 5.28 -12.08 7.61
CA SER A 48 6.46 -11.20 7.64
C SER A 48 6.17 -9.71 7.45
N GLU A 49 4.89 -9.34 7.26
CA GLU A 49 4.49 -7.95 7.06
C GLU A 49 4.25 -7.23 8.38
N THR A 50 4.75 -6.01 8.52
CA THR A 50 4.48 -5.16 9.69
C THR A 50 3.06 -4.58 9.63
N MET A 51 2.47 -4.27 10.78
CA MET A 51 1.18 -3.58 10.83
C MET A 51 1.25 -2.19 10.18
N GLN A 52 2.38 -1.51 10.31
CA GLN A 52 2.63 -0.24 9.64
C GLN A 52 2.47 -0.34 8.11
N ARG A 53 2.95 -1.42 7.49
CA ARG A 53 2.78 -1.62 6.04
C ARG A 53 1.33 -1.93 5.67
N VAL A 54 0.61 -2.68 6.49
CA VAL A 54 -0.85 -2.90 6.32
C VAL A 54 -1.57 -1.56 6.30
N TRP A 55 -1.32 -0.70 7.29
CA TRP A 55 -1.91 0.63 7.35
C TRP A 55 -1.52 1.52 6.18
N LEU A 56 -0.28 1.43 5.73
CA LEU A 56 0.16 2.20 4.55
C LEU A 56 -0.62 1.77 3.29
N ARG A 57 -0.91 0.47 3.12
CA ARG A 57 -1.80 -0.02 2.03
C ARG A 57 -3.23 0.49 2.18
N VAL A 58 -3.77 0.49 3.40
CA VAL A 58 -5.11 1.02 3.68
C VAL A 58 -5.18 2.51 3.39
N LEU A 59 -4.19 3.30 3.82
CA LEU A 59 -4.13 4.74 3.55
C LEU A 59 -3.99 5.02 2.05
N ALA A 60 -3.16 4.25 1.32
CA ALA A 60 -3.05 4.36 -0.13
C ALA A 60 -4.37 4.03 -0.83
N PHE A 61 -5.06 2.96 -0.39
CA PHE A 61 -6.36 2.57 -0.92
C PHE A 61 -7.39 3.69 -0.72
N CYS A 62 -7.46 4.27 0.47
CA CYS A 62 -8.38 5.37 0.76
C CYS A 62 -8.00 6.64 0.01
N TRP A 63 -6.73 7.03 0.01
CA TRP A 63 -6.26 8.26 -0.66
C TRP A 63 -6.51 8.25 -2.17
N LEU A 64 -6.24 7.09 -2.81
CA LEU A 64 -6.38 6.92 -4.25
C LEU A 64 -7.71 6.26 -4.64
N TRP A 65 -8.65 6.18 -3.72
CA TRP A 65 -9.89 5.43 -3.89
C TRP A 65 -10.59 5.72 -5.22
N GLU A 66 -10.92 4.65 -5.89
CA GLU A 66 -11.77 4.60 -7.08
C GLU A 66 -12.54 3.26 -7.09
N GLU A 67 -13.67 3.22 -7.79
CA GLU A 67 -14.70 2.16 -7.63
C GLU A 67 -14.18 0.73 -7.78
N ARG A 68 -13.14 0.51 -8.59
CA ARG A 68 -12.59 -0.83 -8.84
C ARG A 68 -11.17 -1.03 -8.35
N LEU A 69 -10.72 -0.12 -7.49
CA LEU A 69 -9.42 -0.28 -6.86
C LEU A 69 -9.40 -1.52 -5.98
N ALA A 70 -8.41 -2.37 -6.15
CA ALA A 70 -8.28 -3.63 -5.44
C ALA A 70 -6.87 -3.81 -4.86
N PHE A 71 -6.79 -4.56 -3.76
CA PHE A 71 -5.51 -4.98 -3.19
C PHE A 71 -4.89 -6.07 -4.05
N GLY A 72 -3.61 -5.94 -4.38
CA GLY A 72 -2.81 -6.96 -5.03
C GLY A 72 -2.49 -8.14 -4.10
N LYS A 73 -1.74 -9.12 -4.61
CA LYS A 73 -1.39 -10.36 -3.87
C LYS A 73 -0.45 -10.14 -2.67
N GLY A 74 0.09 -8.93 -2.52
CA GLY A 74 0.94 -8.55 -1.38
C GLY A 74 2.41 -8.92 -1.58
N LEU A 75 3.12 -9.22 -0.47
CA LEU A 75 4.58 -9.39 -0.46
C LEU A 75 5.11 -10.57 -1.27
N GLY A 76 4.27 -11.51 -1.67
CA GLY A 76 4.68 -12.71 -2.42
C GLY A 76 5.15 -12.42 -3.86
N GLU A 77 4.80 -11.26 -4.42
CA GLU A 77 5.05 -10.92 -5.83
C GLU A 77 5.72 -9.54 -5.94
N PRO A 78 7.07 -9.47 -5.89
CA PRO A 78 7.80 -8.20 -5.85
C PRO A 78 7.60 -7.29 -7.07
N GLU A 79 7.20 -7.85 -8.20
CA GLU A 79 6.97 -7.11 -9.45
C GLU A 79 5.50 -6.64 -9.61
N GLU A 80 4.57 -7.19 -8.80
CA GLU A 80 3.16 -6.79 -8.82
C GLU A 80 2.91 -5.55 -7.95
N PRO A 81 1.88 -4.74 -8.27
CA PRO A 81 1.50 -3.61 -7.43
C PRO A 81 0.90 -4.06 -6.10
N ASP A 82 0.94 -3.19 -5.10
CA ASP A 82 0.24 -3.40 -3.83
C ASP A 82 -1.28 -3.17 -3.97
N LEU A 83 -1.64 -2.27 -4.90
CA LEU A 83 -3.02 -1.98 -5.30
C LEU A 83 -3.06 -1.74 -6.80
N GLU A 84 -4.13 -2.15 -7.44
CA GLU A 84 -4.36 -1.87 -8.86
C GLU A 84 -5.83 -1.58 -9.16
N CYS A 85 -6.07 -0.79 -10.19
CA CYS A 85 -7.37 -0.68 -10.82
C CYS A 85 -7.28 -1.15 -12.26
N ARG A 86 -8.31 -1.85 -12.73
CA ARG A 86 -8.45 -2.27 -14.13
C ARG A 86 -9.76 -1.78 -14.70
N ASP A 87 -9.75 -1.39 -15.95
CA ASP A 87 -10.97 -1.04 -16.67
C ASP A 87 -11.80 -2.30 -17.04
N TYR A 88 -12.94 -2.11 -17.71
CA TYR A 88 -13.82 -3.22 -18.13
C TYR A 88 -13.19 -4.14 -19.18
N THR A 89 -12.12 -3.71 -19.82
CA THR A 89 -11.34 -4.52 -20.78
C THR A 89 -10.24 -5.33 -20.11
N GLY A 90 -9.98 -5.07 -18.80
CA GLY A 90 -8.91 -5.67 -18.03
C GLY A 90 -7.59 -4.89 -18.12
N LEU A 91 -7.55 -3.74 -18.81
CA LEU A 91 -6.37 -2.89 -18.87
C LEU A 91 -6.13 -2.23 -17.52
N VAL A 92 -4.87 -2.23 -17.05
CA VAL A 92 -4.47 -1.53 -15.82
C VAL A 92 -4.57 -0.03 -16.04
N THR A 93 -5.37 0.65 -15.21
CA THR A 93 -5.56 2.11 -15.20
C THR A 93 -4.86 2.79 -14.04
N SER A 94 -4.70 2.08 -12.91
CA SER A 94 -3.91 2.53 -11.76
C SER A 94 -3.02 1.41 -11.27
N TRP A 95 -1.73 1.73 -11.06
CA TRP A 95 -0.71 0.82 -10.55
C TRP A 95 -0.05 1.48 -9.33
N ILE A 96 -0.18 0.89 -8.15
CA ILE A 96 0.21 1.56 -6.90
C ILE A 96 1.15 0.67 -6.10
N ARG A 97 2.30 1.23 -5.72
CA ARG A 97 3.25 0.63 -4.79
C ARG A 97 3.24 1.39 -3.47
N VAL A 98 3.43 0.69 -2.34
CA VAL A 98 3.57 1.33 -1.03
C VAL A 98 4.85 0.92 -0.32
N GLY A 99 5.42 1.86 0.43
CA GLY A 99 6.62 1.65 1.24
C GLY A 99 7.88 1.53 0.40
N LYS A 100 8.72 0.56 0.72
CA LYS A 100 10.02 0.39 0.03
C LYS A 100 9.82 0.11 -1.46
N ALA A 101 10.39 0.96 -2.29
CA ALA A 101 10.38 0.85 -3.75
C ALA A 101 11.82 0.92 -4.29
N ASP A 102 12.04 0.25 -5.41
CA ASP A 102 13.30 0.27 -6.17
C ASP A 102 13.08 1.15 -7.42
N PRO A 103 13.90 2.19 -7.68
CA PRO A 103 13.69 3.11 -8.78
C PRO A 103 13.64 2.44 -10.16
N LEU A 104 14.49 1.42 -10.42
CA LEU A 104 14.50 0.71 -11.69
C LEU A 104 13.23 -0.14 -11.87
N LYS A 105 12.68 -0.68 -10.77
CA LYS A 105 11.40 -1.41 -10.82
C LYS A 105 10.24 -0.47 -11.06
N ILE A 106 10.22 0.71 -10.44
CA ILE A 106 9.18 1.73 -10.71
C ILE A 106 9.27 2.23 -12.14
N GLN A 107 10.49 2.49 -12.66
CA GLN A 107 10.68 2.83 -14.06
C GLN A 107 10.11 1.74 -14.99
N ARG A 108 10.38 0.46 -14.71
CA ARG A 108 9.83 -0.67 -15.46
C ARG A 108 8.29 -0.71 -15.39
N ALA A 109 7.70 -0.46 -14.21
CA ALA A 109 6.26 -0.39 -14.06
C ALA A 109 5.64 0.70 -14.93
N VAL A 110 6.26 1.90 -14.98
CA VAL A 110 5.87 3.01 -15.87
C VAL A 110 5.94 2.60 -17.34
N ASP A 111 7.01 1.89 -17.74
CA ASP A 111 7.21 1.48 -19.13
C ASP A 111 6.24 0.39 -19.59
N GLN A 112 5.92 -0.55 -18.68
CA GLN A 112 5.00 -1.66 -18.96
C GLN A 112 3.53 -1.26 -18.90
N ASN A 113 3.21 -0.16 -18.22
CA ASN A 113 1.84 0.32 -18.05
C ASN A 113 1.68 1.76 -18.58
N PRO A 114 1.86 2.02 -19.89
CA PRO A 114 1.91 3.38 -20.43
C PRO A 114 0.58 4.14 -20.33
N HIS A 115 -0.53 3.41 -20.09
CA HIS A 115 -1.87 3.97 -19.93
C HIS A 115 -2.30 4.07 -18.46
N ALA A 116 -1.50 3.51 -17.54
CA ALA A 116 -1.82 3.52 -16.12
C ALA A 116 -1.20 4.73 -15.41
N LYS A 117 -1.90 5.23 -14.41
CA LYS A 117 -1.33 6.12 -13.42
C LYS A 117 -0.49 5.29 -12.44
N VAL A 118 0.84 5.43 -12.52
CA VAL A 118 1.76 4.79 -11.58
C VAL A 118 1.94 5.71 -10.38
N THR A 119 1.68 5.20 -9.17
CA THR A 119 1.82 5.96 -7.91
C THR A 119 2.66 5.18 -6.91
N VAL A 120 3.52 5.88 -6.18
CA VAL A 120 4.27 5.31 -5.05
C VAL A 120 3.98 6.14 -3.80
N LEU A 121 3.46 5.48 -2.75
CA LEU A 121 3.24 6.10 -1.44
C LEU A 121 4.28 5.58 -0.45
N PHE A 122 5.13 6.47 0.05
CA PHE A 122 6.16 6.17 1.04
C PHE A 122 5.66 6.38 2.48
N GLU A 123 6.26 5.66 3.42
CA GLU A 123 5.93 5.71 4.84
C GLU A 123 6.42 6.99 5.55
N SER A 124 7.23 7.80 4.88
CA SER A 124 7.68 9.10 5.39
C SER A 124 8.31 9.96 4.29
N PRO A 125 8.36 11.30 4.47
CA PRO A 125 9.08 12.20 3.56
C PRO A 125 10.56 11.83 3.40
N GLN A 126 11.23 11.37 4.46
CA GLN A 126 12.63 10.96 4.41
C GLN A 126 12.86 9.76 3.47
N ARG A 127 11.92 8.83 3.44
CA ARG A 127 11.98 7.68 2.52
C ARG A 127 11.74 8.09 1.07
N LEU A 128 10.85 9.05 0.85
CA LEU A 128 10.62 9.65 -0.46
C LEU A 128 11.91 10.34 -0.97
N GLU A 129 12.55 11.15 -0.14
CA GLU A 129 13.81 11.83 -0.51
C GLU A 129 14.96 10.86 -0.80
N ALA A 130 15.07 9.80 0.02
CA ALA A 130 16.07 8.74 -0.23
C ALA A 130 15.82 8.04 -1.57
N PHE A 131 14.56 7.74 -1.91
CA PHE A 131 14.19 7.18 -3.20
C PHE A 131 14.53 8.10 -4.38
N LEU A 132 14.26 9.41 -4.26
CA LEU A 132 14.61 10.39 -5.30
C LEU A 132 16.11 10.48 -5.51
N THR A 133 16.88 10.42 -4.43
CA THR A 133 18.36 10.42 -4.50
C THR A 133 18.84 9.17 -5.24
N GLU A 134 18.38 7.98 -4.84
CA GLU A 134 18.73 6.72 -5.50
C GLU A 134 18.30 6.72 -6.99
N ALA A 135 17.11 7.24 -7.32
CA ALA A 135 16.61 7.32 -8.68
C ALA A 135 17.52 8.17 -9.60
N ARG A 136 18.09 9.28 -9.06
CA ARG A 136 19.06 10.10 -9.78
C ARG A 136 20.39 9.37 -9.98
N GLU A 137 20.90 8.69 -8.95
CA GLU A 137 22.14 7.91 -9.00
C GLU A 137 22.09 6.79 -10.03
N VAL A 138 20.99 6.03 -10.06
CA VAL A 138 20.81 4.94 -11.04
C VAL A 138 20.23 5.41 -12.38
N LYS A 139 20.04 6.72 -12.57
CA LYS A 139 19.51 7.36 -13.79
C LYS A 139 18.14 6.81 -14.22
N ALA A 140 17.28 6.49 -13.26
CA ALA A 140 15.91 6.02 -13.48
C ALA A 140 14.96 7.18 -13.85
N MET A 141 15.25 7.90 -14.94
CA MET A 141 14.63 9.20 -15.28
C MET A 141 13.12 9.09 -15.59
N ARG A 142 12.62 7.91 -15.99
CA ARG A 142 11.19 7.74 -16.27
C ARG A 142 10.31 7.65 -15.01
N VAL A 143 10.94 7.53 -13.84
CA VAL A 143 10.26 7.70 -12.55
C VAL A 143 9.57 9.06 -12.44
N ALA A 144 10.06 10.08 -13.15
CA ALA A 144 9.40 11.40 -13.26
C ALA A 144 7.95 11.34 -13.80
N LYS A 145 7.54 10.24 -14.42
CA LYS A 145 6.16 10.02 -14.87
C LYS A 145 5.26 9.40 -13.80
N ALA A 146 5.83 8.92 -12.69
CA ALA A 146 5.08 8.41 -11.56
C ALA A 146 4.68 9.54 -10.60
N GLU A 147 3.52 9.39 -9.98
CA GLU A 147 3.17 10.23 -8.82
C GLU A 147 3.89 9.68 -7.58
N LEU A 148 4.69 10.53 -6.94
CA LEU A 148 5.46 10.16 -5.75
C LEU A 148 4.94 10.97 -4.57
N ALA A 149 4.54 10.28 -3.51
CA ALA A 149 4.04 10.92 -2.30
C ALA A 149 4.54 10.17 -1.05
N ALA A 150 4.52 10.86 0.07
CA ALA A 150 4.76 10.28 1.39
C ALA A 150 3.65 10.69 2.35
N ILE A 151 3.23 9.76 3.20
CA ILE A 151 2.36 10.05 4.33
C ILE A 151 3.19 10.60 5.49
N ASP A 152 2.55 11.39 6.36
CA ASP A 152 3.18 11.79 7.62
C ASP A 152 3.52 10.57 8.47
N ALA A 153 4.77 10.49 8.93
CA ALA A 153 5.27 9.36 9.70
C ALA A 153 4.64 9.26 11.10
N GLY A 154 4.23 10.40 11.67
CA GLY A 154 3.52 10.45 12.96
C GLY A 154 2.11 9.88 12.85
N LEU A 155 1.35 10.31 11.84
CA LEU A 155 0.03 9.79 11.52
C LEU A 155 0.08 8.27 11.26
N LEU A 156 1.00 7.81 10.42
CA LEU A 156 1.14 6.38 10.11
C LEU A 156 1.50 5.56 11.35
N ARG A 157 2.38 6.07 12.21
CA ARG A 157 2.76 5.41 13.47
C ARG A 157 1.58 5.32 14.43
N ALA A 158 0.83 6.41 14.60
CA ALA A 158 -0.33 6.45 15.48
C ALA A 158 -1.39 5.42 15.05
N LEU A 159 -1.75 5.40 13.76
CA LEU A 159 -2.70 4.45 13.21
C LEU A 159 -2.20 3.00 13.31
N SER A 160 -0.90 2.77 13.14
CA SER A 160 -0.30 1.43 13.24
C SER A 160 -0.40 0.79 14.63
N GLY A 161 -0.73 1.57 15.66
CA GLY A 161 -1.02 1.08 17.01
C GLY A 161 -2.38 0.36 17.12
N PHE A 162 -3.29 0.56 16.16
CA PHE A 162 -4.57 -0.16 16.11
C PHE A 162 -4.38 -1.49 15.39
N GLU A 163 -4.33 -2.58 16.16
CA GLU A 163 -4.03 -3.94 15.67
C GLU A 163 -5.21 -4.91 15.81
N SER A 164 -6.40 -4.42 16.20
CA SER A 164 -7.59 -5.24 16.29
C SER A 164 -7.97 -5.80 14.92
N ARG A 165 -8.56 -7.02 14.87
CA ARG A 165 -8.94 -7.63 13.60
C ARG A 165 -10.10 -6.93 12.88
N ARG A 166 -10.84 -6.11 13.60
CA ARG A 166 -11.92 -5.25 13.08
C ARG A 166 -11.61 -3.83 13.50
N ILE A 167 -11.41 -2.98 12.52
CA ILE A 167 -11.03 -1.59 12.72
C ILE A 167 -12.10 -0.71 12.08
N LYS A 168 -12.65 0.21 12.87
CA LYS A 168 -13.58 1.23 12.39
C LYS A 168 -12.91 2.58 12.51
N LEU A 169 -12.92 3.34 11.41
CA LEU A 169 -12.37 4.69 11.42
C LEU A 169 -13.12 5.61 10.45
N SER A 170 -13.03 6.91 10.72
CA SER A 170 -13.32 7.96 9.76
C SER A 170 -12.00 8.45 9.16
N LEU A 171 -11.97 8.68 7.86
CA LEU A 171 -10.80 9.19 7.17
C LEU A 171 -11.21 10.25 6.16
N THR A 172 -10.71 11.47 6.33
CA THR A 172 -11.02 12.61 5.47
C THR A 172 -9.74 13.17 4.88
N PHE A 173 -9.75 13.38 3.57
CA PHE A 173 -8.68 14.09 2.86
C PHE A 173 -9.17 15.47 2.41
N VAL A 174 -8.35 16.49 2.71
CA VAL A 174 -8.57 17.87 2.29
C VAL A 174 -7.26 18.37 1.68
N GLY A 175 -7.22 18.55 0.38
CA GLY A 175 -5.95 18.80 -0.32
C GLY A 175 -4.92 17.71 -0.05
N ASP A 176 -3.73 18.14 0.35
CA ASP A 176 -2.64 17.25 0.74
C ASP A 176 -2.58 17.05 2.28
N HIS A 177 -3.74 16.91 2.93
CA HIS A 177 -3.81 16.64 4.37
C HIS A 177 -4.83 15.53 4.67
N ALA A 178 -4.45 14.59 5.53
CA ALA A 178 -5.29 13.49 5.99
C ALA A 178 -5.69 13.68 7.46
N TYR A 179 -6.98 13.52 7.74
CA TYR A 179 -7.58 13.54 9.09
C TYR A 179 -8.18 12.16 9.36
N ALA A 180 -7.83 11.54 10.46
CA ALA A 180 -8.30 10.23 10.85
C ALA A 180 -8.89 10.27 12.27
N GLU A 181 -10.01 9.58 12.46
CA GLU A 181 -10.56 9.30 13.78
C GLU A 181 -10.75 7.79 13.92
N CYS A 182 -10.10 7.20 14.91
CA CYS A 182 -10.13 5.77 15.19
C CYS A 182 -10.29 5.55 16.69
N GLU A 183 -11.28 4.75 17.10
CA GLU A 183 -11.58 4.44 18.50
C GLU A 183 -11.67 5.68 19.41
N GLY A 184 -12.25 6.78 18.90
CA GLY A 184 -12.41 8.02 19.64
C GLY A 184 -11.15 8.87 19.78
N GLN A 185 -10.07 8.51 19.09
CA GLN A 185 -8.83 9.28 19.02
C GLN A 185 -8.71 9.92 17.63
N SER A 186 -8.30 11.20 17.59
CA SER A 186 -8.11 11.94 16.33
C SER A 186 -6.63 12.12 16.05
N PHE A 187 -6.29 11.95 14.78
CA PHE A 187 -4.93 12.07 14.26
C PHE A 187 -5.00 12.82 12.93
N ASP A 188 -3.96 13.55 12.60
CA ASP A 188 -3.85 14.18 11.29
C ASP A 188 -2.38 14.29 10.84
N GLY A 189 -2.19 14.52 9.56
CA GLY A 189 -0.86 14.74 9.01
C GLY A 189 -0.89 15.03 7.52
N PRO A 190 0.14 15.72 6.99
CA PRO A 190 0.25 16.03 5.59
C PRO A 190 0.64 14.81 4.74
N LEU A 191 0.24 14.89 3.46
CA LEU A 191 0.83 14.12 2.37
C LEU A 191 1.84 15.00 1.66
N THR A 192 3.10 14.60 1.66
CA THR A 192 4.16 15.32 0.93
C THR A 192 4.26 14.74 -0.47
N ARG A 193 4.13 15.58 -1.50
CA ARG A 193 4.37 15.18 -2.89
C ARG A 193 5.73 15.66 -3.37
N ALA A 194 6.36 14.89 -4.26
CA ALA A 194 7.58 15.28 -4.91
C ALA A 194 7.66 14.73 -6.33
N SER A 195 8.56 15.28 -7.12
CA SER A 195 8.90 14.81 -8.47
C SER A 195 10.42 14.65 -8.61
N LEU A 196 10.85 13.78 -9.53
CA LEU A 196 12.28 13.54 -9.80
C LEU A 196 12.90 14.74 -10.53
#